data_e0d4b54805be6ba3fd30d9b5fe553449
#
_entry.id   e0d4b54805be6ba3fd30d9b5fe553449
#
_cell.length_a   1.000
_cell.length_b   1.000
_cell.length_c   1.000
_cell.angle_alpha   90.00
_cell.angle_beta   90.00
_cell.angle_gamma   90.00
#
_symmetry.space_group_name_H-M   'P 1'
#
loop_
_entity.id
_entity.type
_entity.pdbx_description
1 polymer ?
#
loop_
_entity_poly.entity_id
_entity_poly.type
_entity_poly.pdbx_seq_one_letter_code
_entity_poly.pdbx_strand_id
1 'polypeptide(L)'
;MPEWKFIKEGDVFELGGISLEVIELKGHTMGSIGLWDAKDKILLEGDAFSPFTWLFADEAATLSDYIQTLYKVKALNCNSILAGHAEKPLTPVDLEYYIDCAEHVDFEKGVPFQNNILPGVDSRVCAREGYAPMQFEREGYASVVISEAHLR
;
A
#
# COMPACT_ATOMS: atom_id res chain seq x y z
N MET A 1 -9.11 -18.15 28.56
CA MET A 1 -9.09 -17.01 27.59
C MET A 1 -8.12 -17.37 26.48
N PRO A 2 -8.37 -17.05 25.22
CA PRO A 2 -7.39 -17.32 24.18
C PRO A 2 -6.10 -16.53 24.47
N GLU A 3 -4.97 -17.20 24.31
CA GLU A 3 -3.66 -16.57 24.45
C GLU A 3 -3.37 -15.80 23.16
N TRP A 4 -3.19 -14.49 23.26
CA TRP A 4 -2.82 -13.64 22.13
C TRP A 4 -1.33 -13.80 21.85
N LYS A 5 -0.97 -14.06 20.61
CA LYS A 5 0.41 -13.97 20.12
C LYS A 5 0.56 -12.77 19.23
N PHE A 6 1.57 -11.96 19.51
CA PHE A 6 2.01 -10.94 18.58
C PHE A 6 2.79 -11.58 17.44
N ILE A 7 2.53 -11.13 16.24
CA ILE A 7 3.28 -11.51 15.04
C ILE A 7 4.19 -10.37 14.63
N LYS A 8 5.31 -10.70 14.01
CA LYS A 8 6.32 -9.76 13.56
C LYS A 8 6.95 -10.23 12.26
N GLU A 9 7.64 -9.34 11.60
CA GLU A 9 8.42 -9.67 10.40
C GLU A 9 9.32 -10.89 10.62
N GLY A 10 9.33 -11.79 9.64
CA GLY A 10 10.07 -13.04 9.66
C GLY A 10 9.38 -14.21 10.37
N ASP A 11 8.23 -14.00 11.04
CA ASP A 11 7.42 -15.11 11.53
C ASP A 11 6.87 -15.90 10.34
N VAL A 12 6.77 -17.24 10.49
CA VAL A 12 6.33 -18.13 9.42
C VAL A 12 5.12 -18.93 9.86
N PHE A 13 4.11 -18.99 9.00
CA PHE A 13 2.94 -19.83 9.13
C PHE A 13 3.04 -21.03 8.19
N GLU A 14 3.10 -22.25 8.76
CA GLU A 14 3.10 -23.50 8.02
C GLU A 14 1.66 -24.03 7.87
N LEU A 15 1.18 -24.09 6.64
CA LEU A 15 -0.21 -24.45 6.31
C LEU A 15 -0.32 -25.81 5.58
N GLY A 16 0.59 -26.74 5.86
CA GLY A 16 0.51 -28.09 5.27
C GLY A 16 0.93 -28.14 3.80
N GLY A 17 2.04 -27.51 3.47
CA GLY A 17 2.62 -27.48 2.11
C GLY A 17 2.76 -26.08 1.52
N ILE A 18 2.24 -25.09 2.22
CA ILE A 18 2.43 -23.66 1.95
C ILE A 18 3.05 -23.06 3.19
N SER A 19 4.14 -22.32 3.03
CA SER A 19 4.79 -21.52 4.07
C SER A 19 4.58 -20.04 3.76
N LEU A 20 4.00 -19.32 4.70
CA LEU A 20 3.75 -17.87 4.56
C LEU A 20 4.62 -17.11 5.56
N GLU A 21 5.54 -16.30 5.06
CA GLU A 21 6.40 -15.43 5.87
C GLU A 21 5.73 -14.07 6.06
N VAL A 22 5.74 -13.56 7.28
CA VAL A 22 5.26 -12.22 7.62
C VAL A 22 6.26 -11.17 7.14
N ILE A 23 5.77 -10.23 6.35
CA ILE A 23 6.53 -9.06 5.87
C ILE A 23 5.85 -7.79 6.39
N GLU A 24 6.58 -6.91 7.07
CA GLU A 24 6.06 -5.57 7.41
C GLU A 24 5.89 -4.73 6.15
N LEU A 25 4.70 -4.17 5.98
CA LEU A 25 4.31 -3.34 4.83
C LEU A 25 3.71 -2.01 5.30
N LYS A 26 4.56 -1.13 5.81
CA LYS A 26 4.13 0.21 6.28
C LYS A 26 3.53 1.00 5.11
N GLY A 27 2.29 1.38 5.23
CA GLY A 27 1.55 2.08 4.20
C GLY A 27 0.26 2.66 4.76
N HIS A 28 -0.87 2.12 4.37
CA HIS A 28 -2.18 2.52 4.89
C HIS A 28 -2.21 2.60 6.43
N THR A 29 -1.50 1.70 7.11
CA THR A 29 -1.15 1.82 8.53
C THR A 29 0.31 1.45 8.78
N MET A 30 0.89 1.96 9.87
CA MET A 30 2.23 1.58 10.33
C MET A 30 2.33 0.12 10.75
N GLY A 31 1.20 -0.51 11.11
CA GLY A 31 1.12 -1.91 11.52
C GLY A 31 0.71 -2.86 10.39
N SER A 32 0.61 -2.40 9.15
CA SER A 32 0.27 -3.26 8.02
C SER A 32 1.32 -4.33 7.80
N ILE A 33 0.86 -5.54 7.52
CA ILE A 33 1.71 -6.69 7.18
C ILE A 33 1.21 -7.35 5.90
N GLY A 34 2.12 -8.02 5.21
CA GLY A 34 1.78 -8.97 4.16
C GLY A 34 2.21 -10.38 4.54
N LEU A 35 1.70 -11.36 3.80
CA LEU A 35 2.10 -12.75 3.88
C LEU A 35 2.75 -13.16 2.55
N TRP A 36 4.00 -13.55 2.63
CA TRP A 36 4.82 -13.88 1.47
C TRP A 36 4.96 -15.39 1.27
N ASP A 37 4.48 -15.88 0.14
CA ASP A 37 4.77 -17.23 -0.37
C ASP A 37 5.99 -17.17 -1.30
N ALA A 38 7.16 -17.51 -0.77
CA ALA A 38 8.41 -17.49 -1.54
C ALA A 38 8.47 -18.56 -2.63
N LYS A 39 7.73 -19.68 -2.47
CA LYS A 39 7.70 -20.78 -3.43
C LYS A 39 6.97 -20.39 -4.72
N ASP A 40 5.78 -19.84 -4.58
CA ASP A 40 4.94 -19.46 -5.73
C ASP A 40 5.11 -17.97 -6.09
N LYS A 41 5.89 -17.23 -5.30
CA LYS A 41 6.15 -15.79 -5.43
C LYS A 41 4.87 -14.96 -5.40
N ILE A 42 4.01 -15.26 -4.45
CA ILE A 42 2.75 -14.58 -4.22
C ILE A 42 2.83 -13.78 -2.92
N LEU A 43 2.50 -12.50 -2.98
CA LEU A 43 2.35 -11.64 -1.81
C LEU A 43 0.86 -11.36 -1.56
N LEU A 44 0.38 -11.69 -0.35
CA LEU A 44 -0.91 -11.22 0.15
C LEU A 44 -0.63 -9.96 0.98
N GLU A 45 -1.02 -8.79 0.48
CA GLU A 45 -0.59 -7.53 1.11
C GLU A 45 -1.69 -6.82 1.92
N GLY A 46 -2.93 -7.28 1.83
CA GLY A 46 -4.07 -6.62 2.49
C GLY A 46 -4.37 -5.25 1.86
N ASP A 47 -4.20 -4.19 2.64
CA ASP A 47 -4.47 -2.80 2.25
C ASP A 47 -3.24 -1.90 2.38
N ALA A 48 -2.04 -2.48 2.42
CA ALA A 48 -0.82 -1.71 2.60
C ALA A 48 -0.59 -0.70 1.45
N PHE A 49 -0.97 -1.10 0.22
CA PHE A 49 -0.96 -0.24 -0.95
C PHE A 49 -2.06 -0.63 -1.95
N SER A 50 -2.47 0.32 -2.77
CA SER A 50 -3.53 0.13 -3.76
C SER A 50 -3.45 1.23 -4.83
N PRO A 51 -4.25 1.17 -5.89
CA PRO A 51 -4.37 2.30 -6.83
C PRO A 51 -4.81 3.61 -6.18
N PHE A 52 -5.33 3.55 -4.94
CA PHE A 52 -5.83 4.68 -4.17
C PHE A 52 -5.44 4.53 -2.70
N THR A 53 -4.15 4.63 -2.42
CA THR A 53 -3.61 4.41 -1.06
C THR A 53 -3.88 5.63 -0.17
N TRP A 54 -4.36 5.39 1.05
CA TRP A 54 -4.65 6.42 2.04
C TRP A 54 -3.50 6.55 3.04
N LEU A 55 -2.85 7.70 3.03
CA LEU A 55 -1.77 8.09 3.93
C LEU A 55 -2.13 9.39 4.68
N PHE A 56 -3.30 9.45 5.30
CA PHE A 56 -3.77 10.65 5.99
C PHE A 56 -4.32 10.40 7.40
N ALA A 57 -4.54 9.15 7.80
CA ALA A 57 -4.97 8.79 9.14
C ALA A 57 -3.78 8.79 10.11
N ASP A 58 -4.02 9.00 11.40
CA ASP A 58 -2.95 9.04 12.41
C ASP A 58 -2.07 7.78 12.44
N GLU A 59 -2.64 6.63 12.07
CA GLU A 59 -1.95 5.35 12.00
C GLU A 59 -1.23 5.11 10.66
N ALA A 60 -1.38 6.01 9.69
CA ALA A 60 -0.77 5.84 8.38
C ALA A 60 0.76 6.06 8.44
N ALA A 61 1.45 5.42 7.52
CA ALA A 61 2.87 5.64 7.31
C ALA A 61 3.14 7.03 6.72
N THR A 62 4.37 7.52 6.90
CA THR A 62 4.84 8.68 6.12
C THR A 62 5.03 8.29 4.66
N LEU A 63 5.05 9.28 3.78
CA LEU A 63 5.35 9.05 2.35
C LEU A 63 6.69 8.35 2.16
N SER A 64 7.70 8.72 2.95
CA SER A 64 9.02 8.10 2.92
C SER A 64 8.99 6.60 3.30
N ASP A 65 8.28 6.26 4.38
CA ASP A 65 8.12 4.86 4.80
C ASP A 65 7.33 4.05 3.77
N TYR A 66 6.29 4.65 3.19
CA TYR A 66 5.49 4.03 2.13
C TYR A 66 6.34 3.73 0.88
N ILE A 67 7.16 4.66 0.42
CA ILE A 67 8.09 4.45 -0.70
C ILE A 67 9.05 3.31 -0.39
N GLN A 68 9.63 3.26 0.81
CA GLN A 68 10.50 2.15 1.23
C GLN A 68 9.77 0.80 1.19
N THR A 69 8.49 0.77 1.60
CA THR A 69 7.66 -0.44 1.51
C THR A 69 7.47 -0.90 0.07
N LEU A 70 7.16 0.01 -0.85
CA LEU A 70 7.01 -0.34 -2.27
C LEU A 70 8.31 -0.92 -2.86
N TYR A 71 9.46 -0.33 -2.54
CA TYR A 71 10.76 -0.88 -2.95
C TYR A 71 11.09 -2.22 -2.31
N LYS A 72 10.71 -2.42 -1.05
CA LYS A 72 10.83 -3.72 -0.36
C LYS A 72 10.02 -4.80 -1.09
N VAL A 73 8.78 -4.50 -1.47
CA VAL A 73 7.93 -5.41 -2.27
C VAL A 73 8.53 -5.67 -3.64
N LYS A 74 9.06 -4.64 -4.30
CA LYS A 74 9.76 -4.79 -5.59
C LYS A 74 10.95 -5.77 -5.50
N ALA A 75 11.69 -5.71 -4.40
CA ALA A 75 12.83 -6.60 -4.16
C ALA A 75 12.42 -8.08 -3.94
N LEU A 76 11.18 -8.37 -3.51
CA LEU A 76 10.67 -9.75 -3.42
C LEU A 76 10.51 -10.41 -4.79
N ASN A 77 10.44 -9.63 -5.85
CA ASN A 77 10.25 -10.12 -7.22
C ASN A 77 9.00 -11.02 -7.34
N CYS A 78 7.86 -10.52 -6.88
CA CYS A 78 6.59 -11.21 -6.89
C CYS A 78 6.14 -11.54 -8.32
N ASN A 79 5.51 -12.70 -8.50
CA ASN A 79 4.76 -13.00 -9.73
C ASN A 79 3.35 -12.38 -9.67
N SER A 80 2.79 -12.29 -8.46
CA SER A 80 1.43 -11.82 -8.23
C SER A 80 1.31 -11.21 -6.83
N ILE A 81 0.50 -10.17 -6.71
CA ILE A 81 0.20 -9.49 -5.46
C ILE A 81 -1.32 -9.48 -5.26
N LEU A 82 -1.78 -10.03 -4.15
CA LEU A 82 -3.19 -10.10 -3.79
C LEU A 82 -3.50 -8.98 -2.79
N ALA A 83 -4.23 -7.98 -3.26
CA ALA A 83 -4.63 -6.81 -2.48
C ALA A 83 -6.10 -6.91 -2.02
N GLY A 84 -6.43 -6.30 -0.87
CA GLY A 84 -7.76 -6.41 -0.25
C GLY A 84 -8.90 -5.85 -1.08
N HIS A 85 -8.65 -4.79 -1.85
CA HIS A 85 -9.65 -4.08 -2.65
C HIS A 85 -9.46 -4.21 -4.17
N ALA A 86 -8.58 -5.10 -4.62
CA ALA A 86 -8.35 -5.33 -6.04
C ALA A 86 -9.22 -6.48 -6.57
N GLU A 87 -9.94 -6.25 -7.66
CA GLU A 87 -10.73 -7.31 -8.33
C GLU A 87 -9.86 -8.38 -9.00
N LYS A 88 -8.62 -8.03 -9.29
CA LYS A 88 -7.63 -8.91 -9.94
C LYS A 88 -6.31 -8.79 -9.22
N PRO A 89 -5.48 -9.84 -9.24
CA PRO A 89 -4.13 -9.76 -8.72
C PRO A 89 -3.36 -8.60 -9.39
N LEU A 90 -2.64 -7.85 -8.58
CA LEU A 90 -1.73 -6.82 -9.06
C LEU A 90 -0.46 -7.49 -9.60
N THR A 91 0.17 -6.83 -10.55
CA THR A 91 1.38 -7.29 -11.23
C THR A 91 2.60 -6.44 -10.82
N PRO A 92 3.83 -6.87 -11.13
CA PRO A 92 5.00 -6.02 -10.99
C PRO A 92 4.90 -4.68 -11.74
N VAL A 93 4.14 -4.63 -12.84
CA VAL A 93 3.93 -3.38 -13.60
C VAL A 93 3.07 -2.39 -12.82
N ASP A 94 2.03 -2.89 -12.14
CA ASP A 94 1.19 -2.03 -11.29
C ASP A 94 2.00 -1.45 -10.14
N LEU A 95 2.92 -2.22 -9.56
CA LEU A 95 3.82 -1.76 -8.51
C LEU A 95 4.73 -0.60 -9.00
N GLU A 96 5.22 -0.66 -10.25
CA GLU A 96 6.00 0.46 -10.81
C GLU A 96 5.15 1.74 -10.92
N TYR A 97 3.87 1.62 -11.24
CA TYR A 97 2.96 2.79 -11.26
C TYR A 97 2.77 3.40 -9.87
N TYR A 98 2.72 2.56 -8.81
CA TYR A 98 2.60 3.03 -7.43
C TYR A 98 3.89 3.70 -6.96
N ILE A 99 5.05 3.15 -7.30
CA ILE A 99 6.36 3.75 -7.01
C ILE A 99 6.47 5.12 -7.69
N ASP A 100 6.21 5.18 -8.99
CA ASP A 100 6.27 6.43 -9.76
C ASP A 100 5.32 7.50 -9.18
N CYS A 101 4.09 7.10 -8.81
CA CYS A 101 3.16 8.02 -8.17
C CYS A 101 3.68 8.55 -6.82
N ALA A 102 4.19 7.66 -5.97
CA ALA A 102 4.65 8.02 -4.63
C ALA A 102 5.89 8.92 -4.66
N GLU A 103 6.83 8.67 -5.56
CA GLU A 103 8.06 9.46 -5.72
C GLU A 103 7.80 10.88 -6.26
N HIS A 104 6.68 11.08 -6.96
CA HIS A 104 6.34 12.35 -7.59
C HIS A 104 5.11 13.02 -6.97
N VAL A 105 4.78 12.70 -5.71
CA VAL A 105 3.69 13.36 -4.99
C VAL A 105 3.93 14.86 -4.94
N ASP A 106 2.99 15.62 -5.51
CA ASP A 106 2.93 17.08 -5.44
C ASP A 106 1.66 17.47 -4.67
N PHE A 107 1.82 17.71 -3.39
CA PHE A 107 0.70 18.04 -2.49
C PHE A 107 -0.03 19.32 -2.92
N GLU A 108 0.72 20.32 -3.40
CA GLU A 108 0.13 21.61 -3.80
C GLU A 108 -0.78 21.47 -5.02
N LYS A 109 -0.47 20.55 -5.91
CA LYS A 109 -1.32 20.21 -7.06
C LYS A 109 -2.42 19.19 -6.74
N GLY A 110 -2.37 18.57 -5.57
CA GLY A 110 -3.37 17.60 -5.12
C GLY A 110 -4.77 18.22 -5.02
N VAL A 111 -5.78 17.42 -5.32
CA VAL A 111 -7.19 17.83 -5.22
C VAL A 111 -7.71 17.51 -3.82
N PRO A 112 -8.38 18.45 -3.13
CA PRO A 112 -8.94 18.19 -1.81
C PRO A 112 -9.79 16.94 -1.76
N PHE A 113 -9.53 16.07 -0.79
CA PHE A 113 -10.27 14.83 -0.58
C PHE A 113 -11.25 14.99 0.56
N GLN A 114 -12.55 14.95 0.24
CA GLN A 114 -13.61 14.97 1.24
C GLN A 114 -13.87 13.54 1.71
N ASN A 115 -13.41 13.22 2.91
CA ASN A 115 -13.71 11.95 3.53
C ASN A 115 -14.71 12.14 4.69
N ASN A 116 -15.65 11.19 4.81
CA ASN A 116 -16.64 11.20 5.88
C ASN A 116 -16.21 10.35 7.10
N ILE A 117 -15.03 9.72 7.03
CA ILE A 117 -14.51 8.77 8.03
C ILE A 117 -13.73 9.53 9.09
N LEU A 118 -12.88 10.47 8.67
CA LEU A 118 -12.06 11.31 9.54
C LEU A 118 -12.35 12.79 9.24
N PRO A 119 -13.50 13.32 9.72
CA PRO A 119 -13.86 14.70 9.46
C PRO A 119 -12.83 15.65 10.12
N GLY A 120 -12.37 16.65 9.35
CA GLY A 120 -11.41 17.65 9.82
C GLY A 120 -9.95 17.35 9.48
N VAL A 121 -9.63 16.21 8.91
CA VAL A 121 -8.31 15.96 8.34
C VAL A 121 -8.24 16.55 6.96
N ASP A 122 -7.39 17.57 6.76
CA ASP A 122 -7.09 18.14 5.44
C ASP A 122 -6.20 17.15 4.69
N SER A 123 -6.75 16.54 3.65
CA SER A 123 -6.05 15.57 2.83
C SER A 123 -6.33 15.81 1.35
N ARG A 124 -5.40 15.43 0.51
CA ARG A 124 -5.47 15.64 -0.94
C ARG A 124 -5.18 14.36 -1.72
N VAL A 125 -5.89 14.20 -2.82
CA VAL A 125 -5.61 13.14 -3.80
C VAL A 125 -4.50 13.65 -4.72
N CYS A 126 -3.34 13.01 -4.63
CA CYS A 126 -2.20 13.23 -5.52
C CYS A 126 -2.16 12.07 -6.51
N ALA A 127 -2.67 12.29 -7.71
CA ALA A 127 -2.65 11.28 -8.77
C ALA A 127 -1.31 11.29 -9.52
N ARG A 128 -0.93 10.14 -10.04
CA ARG A 128 0.21 9.97 -10.93
C ARG A 128 0.15 10.95 -12.10
N GLU A 129 1.29 11.43 -12.58
CA GLU A 129 1.36 12.37 -13.71
C GLU A 129 0.62 11.85 -14.94
N GLY A 130 -0.16 12.72 -15.58
CA GLY A 130 -1.00 12.38 -16.73
C GLY A 130 -2.35 11.76 -16.41
N TYR A 131 -2.69 11.64 -15.11
CA TYR A 131 -3.98 11.13 -14.64
C TYR A 131 -4.73 12.19 -13.84
N ALA A 132 -6.05 12.24 -14.03
CA ALA A 132 -6.90 13.00 -13.12
C ALA A 132 -7.24 12.16 -11.89
N PRO A 133 -7.56 12.79 -10.74
CA PRO A 133 -8.03 12.08 -9.56
C PRO A 133 -9.24 11.19 -9.85
N MET A 134 -9.30 10.01 -9.18
CA MET A 134 -10.42 9.07 -9.24
C MET A 134 -10.65 8.38 -10.60
N GLN A 135 -9.64 8.30 -11.46
CA GLN A 135 -9.71 7.59 -12.75
C GLN A 135 -9.37 6.09 -12.61
N PHE A 136 -10.02 5.40 -11.67
CA PHE A 136 -9.71 4.00 -11.29
C PHE A 136 -9.76 2.99 -12.43
N GLU A 137 -10.58 3.23 -13.45
CA GLU A 137 -10.74 2.33 -14.60
C GLU A 137 -9.62 2.47 -15.64
N ARG A 138 -8.80 3.52 -15.50
CA ARG A 138 -7.75 3.77 -16.47
C ARG A 138 -6.50 2.98 -16.12
N GLU A 139 -6.02 2.17 -17.08
CA GLU A 139 -4.78 1.42 -16.92
C GLU A 139 -3.61 2.32 -16.50
N GLY A 140 -2.83 1.85 -15.53
CA GLY A 140 -1.70 2.60 -14.98
C GLY A 140 -2.09 3.71 -14.02
N TYR A 141 -3.36 3.80 -13.63
CA TYR A 141 -3.78 4.75 -12.60
C TYR A 141 -3.15 4.38 -11.25
N ALA A 142 -2.60 5.39 -10.60
CA ALA A 142 -2.15 5.33 -9.22
C ALA A 142 -2.37 6.69 -8.55
N SER A 143 -2.72 6.68 -7.29
CA SER A 143 -2.85 7.90 -6.49
C SER A 143 -2.59 7.64 -5.02
N VAL A 144 -2.14 8.68 -4.35
CA VAL A 144 -1.98 8.71 -2.90
C VAL A 144 -2.90 9.78 -2.35
N VAL A 145 -3.72 9.44 -1.36
CA VAL A 145 -4.46 10.41 -0.57
C VAL A 145 -3.64 10.69 0.68
N ILE A 146 -3.13 11.89 0.81
CA ILE A 146 -2.14 12.24 1.82
C ILE A 146 -2.50 13.53 2.54
N SER A 147 -2.19 13.62 3.82
CA SER A 147 -2.21 14.88 4.58
C SER A 147 -0.80 15.49 4.65
N GLU A 148 -0.72 16.79 4.93
CA GLU A 148 0.57 17.48 5.06
C GLU A 148 1.48 16.85 6.14
N ALA A 149 0.88 16.31 7.21
CA ALA A 149 1.60 15.65 8.30
C ALA A 149 2.39 14.40 7.86
N HIS A 150 1.98 13.76 6.77
CA HIS A 150 2.57 12.50 6.28
C HIS A 150 3.52 12.66 5.07
N LEU A 151 3.80 13.90 4.67
CA LEU A 151 4.69 14.20 3.53
C LEU A 151 6.17 13.89 3.78
N ARG A 152 6.59 13.69 5.03
CA ARG A 152 8.01 13.56 5.42
C ARG A 152 8.40 12.13 5.71
#